data_fdad35c8e3e9f953e0a55c6750511212
#
_entry.id   fdad35c8e3e9f953e0a55c6750511212
#
_cell.length_a   1.000
_cell.length_b   1.000
_cell.length_c   1.000
_cell.angle_alpha   90.00
_cell.angle_beta   90.00
_cell.angle_gamma   90.00
#
_symmetry.space_group_name_H-M   'P 1'
#
loop_
_entity.id
_entity.type
_entity.pdbx_description
1 polymer ?
#
loop_
_entity_poly.entity_id
_entity_poly.type
_entity_poly.pdbx_seq_one_letter_code
_entity_poly.pdbx_strand_id
1 'polypeptide(L)'
;YLKTASRRDTLRALYDIGNDIQFNDHFLLYYAGHGVVDRGTDTAYWIPSNASRDFRPDWISSAEIMTSLKAIPSRHLLLVADSCYSGKLLRGAAPTEGNPGVAVIQRLFSKKARVAITSGGDEPVQDASSGGQHSVFANAFARALTDADGPTPSSTIFNDVLGAVSLEASQTPQYADMRELGHDGGDFIFVPGAGQ
;
A
#
# COMPACT_ATOMS: atom_id res chain seq x y z
N TYR A 1 1.29 -15.34 -1.55
CA TYR A 1 1.73 -14.91 -0.23
C TYR A 1 3.19 -15.31 0.00
N LEU A 2 4.06 -14.31 0.20
CA LEU A 2 5.48 -14.53 0.51
C LEU A 2 5.69 -14.31 2.00
N LYS A 3 6.08 -15.35 2.72
CA LYS A 3 6.45 -15.30 4.14
C LYS A 3 7.98 -15.37 4.22
N THR A 4 8.59 -14.43 4.95
CA THR A 4 10.06 -14.38 5.10
C THR A 4 10.84 -14.29 3.77
N ALA A 5 10.33 -13.48 2.83
CA ALA A 5 10.92 -13.35 1.51
C ALA A 5 12.27 -12.62 1.54
N SER A 6 13.21 -13.09 0.72
CA SER A 6 14.44 -12.37 0.42
C SER A 6 14.20 -11.24 -0.58
N ARG A 7 15.20 -10.37 -0.77
CA ARG A 7 15.19 -9.38 -1.84
C ARG A 7 14.93 -10.03 -3.21
N ARG A 8 15.62 -11.13 -3.50
CA ARG A 8 15.49 -11.87 -4.75
C ARG A 8 14.07 -12.42 -4.92
N ASP A 9 13.51 -13.03 -3.87
CA ASP A 9 12.17 -13.63 -3.95
C ASP A 9 11.10 -12.56 -4.18
N THR A 10 11.22 -11.42 -3.50
CA THR A 10 10.29 -10.29 -3.66
C THR A 10 10.32 -9.73 -5.08
N LEU A 11 11.51 -9.40 -5.60
CA LEU A 11 11.65 -8.85 -6.95
C LEU A 11 11.26 -9.87 -8.03
N ARG A 12 11.56 -11.16 -7.81
CA ARG A 12 11.16 -12.24 -8.71
C ARG A 12 9.64 -12.38 -8.75
N ALA A 13 8.97 -12.36 -7.60
CA ALA A 13 7.51 -12.44 -7.55
C ALA A 13 6.84 -11.25 -8.27
N LEU A 14 7.35 -10.04 -8.08
CA LEU A 14 6.84 -8.86 -8.80
C LEU A 14 7.04 -8.98 -10.32
N TYR A 15 8.18 -9.51 -10.75
CA TYR A 15 8.46 -9.77 -12.17
C TYR A 15 7.52 -10.82 -12.75
N ASP A 16 7.35 -11.96 -12.08
CA ASP A 16 6.51 -13.07 -12.54
C ASP A 16 5.04 -12.64 -12.62
N ILE A 17 4.53 -11.93 -11.58
CA ILE A 17 3.19 -11.34 -11.59
C ILE A 17 3.02 -10.34 -12.75
N GLY A 18 4.03 -9.50 -13.00
CA GLY A 18 3.99 -8.54 -14.10
C GLY A 18 3.84 -9.19 -15.48
N ASN A 19 4.32 -10.43 -15.65
CA ASN A 19 4.18 -11.20 -16.88
C ASN A 19 2.83 -11.92 -17.00
N ASP A 20 2.23 -12.31 -15.87
CA ASP A 20 1.02 -13.15 -15.84
C ASP A 20 -0.26 -12.30 -15.80
N ILE A 21 -0.22 -11.13 -15.13
CA ILE A 21 -1.38 -10.29 -14.89
C ILE A 21 -1.86 -9.58 -16.16
N GLN A 22 -3.18 -9.50 -16.33
CA GLN A 22 -3.79 -8.85 -17.48
C GLN A 22 -4.25 -7.42 -17.15
N PHE A 23 -4.53 -6.62 -18.19
CA PHE A 23 -4.95 -5.22 -18.05
C PHE A 23 -6.19 -5.02 -17.16
N ASN A 24 -7.17 -5.92 -17.23
CA ASN A 24 -8.41 -5.83 -16.46
C ASN A 24 -8.33 -6.49 -15.07
N ASP A 25 -7.19 -7.10 -14.73
CA ASP A 25 -6.99 -7.63 -13.39
C ASP A 25 -6.74 -6.48 -12.38
N HIS A 26 -7.04 -6.76 -11.13
CA HIS A 26 -6.77 -5.86 -10.01
C HIS A 26 -5.56 -6.37 -9.25
N PHE A 27 -4.57 -5.53 -9.05
CA PHE A 27 -3.36 -5.88 -8.32
C PHE A 27 -3.26 -5.13 -7.01
N LEU A 28 -3.22 -5.88 -5.91
CA LEU A 28 -2.95 -5.35 -4.58
C LEU A 28 -1.62 -5.92 -4.07
N LEU A 29 -0.69 -5.03 -3.74
CA LEU A 29 0.54 -5.38 -3.04
C LEU A 29 0.45 -4.89 -1.60
N TYR A 30 0.44 -5.82 -0.65
CA TYR A 30 0.54 -5.52 0.78
C TYR A 30 1.93 -5.89 1.28
N TYR A 31 2.67 -4.92 1.77
CA TYR A 31 3.96 -5.12 2.41
C TYR A 31 3.84 -4.85 3.91
N ALA A 32 4.16 -5.85 4.73
CA ALA A 32 4.33 -5.72 6.18
C ALA A 32 5.76 -6.10 6.53
N GLY A 33 6.54 -5.16 7.03
CA GLY A 33 7.94 -5.41 7.32
C GLY A 33 8.72 -4.17 7.72
N HIS A 34 10.03 -4.34 7.90
CA HIS A 34 10.89 -3.23 8.26
C HIS A 34 11.16 -2.30 7.07
N GLY A 35 11.14 -1.01 7.36
CA GLY A 35 11.57 0.04 6.43
C GLY A 35 12.65 0.91 7.08
N VAL A 36 13.49 1.50 6.25
CA VAL A 36 14.53 2.44 6.67
C VAL A 36 14.70 3.54 5.63
N VAL A 37 15.09 4.73 6.07
CA VAL A 37 15.52 5.82 5.20
C VAL A 37 17.02 6.01 5.34
N ASP A 38 17.72 5.95 4.20
CA ASP A 38 19.08 6.46 4.11
C ASP A 38 19.05 7.98 4.00
N ARG A 39 19.38 8.65 5.09
CA ARG A 39 19.35 10.12 5.17
C ARG A 39 20.40 10.80 4.27
N GLY A 40 21.47 10.08 3.88
CA GLY A 40 22.49 10.60 2.98
C GLY A 40 22.02 10.72 1.54
N THR A 41 21.15 9.81 1.11
CA THR A 41 20.59 9.76 -0.25
C THR A 41 19.10 10.09 -0.30
N ASP A 42 18.48 10.33 0.86
CA ASP A 42 17.02 10.50 1.03
C ASP A 42 16.19 9.39 0.38
N THR A 43 16.70 8.16 0.42
CA THR A 43 16.09 6.98 -0.22
C THR A 43 15.49 6.07 0.85
N ALA A 44 14.22 5.69 0.66
CA ALA A 44 13.57 4.67 1.48
C ALA A 44 13.86 3.27 0.94
N TYR A 45 13.96 2.32 1.86
CA TYR A 45 14.20 0.90 1.56
C TYR A 45 13.27 0.01 2.37
N TRP A 46 12.82 -1.08 1.75
CA TRP A 46 12.30 -2.24 2.45
C TRP A 46 13.43 -3.17 2.83
N ILE A 47 13.39 -3.69 4.04
CA ILE A 47 14.39 -4.62 4.54
C ILE A 47 13.81 -6.04 4.55
N PRO A 48 14.20 -6.91 3.61
CA PRO A 48 13.81 -8.31 3.63
C PRO A 48 14.23 -9.02 4.92
N SER A 49 13.50 -10.07 5.27
CA SER A 49 13.70 -10.78 6.55
C SER A 49 15.08 -11.41 6.74
N ASN A 50 15.77 -11.73 5.65
CA ASN A 50 17.12 -12.29 5.64
C ASN A 50 18.22 -11.27 5.33
N ALA A 51 17.86 -9.98 5.16
CA ALA A 51 18.82 -8.93 4.83
C ALA A 51 19.69 -8.57 6.04
N SER A 52 20.98 -8.35 5.80
CA SER A 52 21.85 -7.73 6.80
C SER A 52 21.48 -6.28 7.02
N ARG A 53 21.43 -5.84 8.28
CA ARG A 53 21.14 -4.44 8.63
C ARG A 53 22.25 -3.48 8.22
N ASP A 54 23.46 -3.99 8.03
CA ASP A 54 24.66 -3.21 7.70
C ASP A 54 25.07 -3.34 6.23
N PHE A 55 24.30 -4.09 5.41
CA PHE A 55 24.63 -4.35 4.02
C PHE A 55 23.49 -3.93 3.09
N ARG A 56 23.51 -2.69 2.66
CA ARG A 56 22.50 -2.05 1.81
C ARG A 56 22.13 -2.80 0.53
N PRO A 57 23.06 -3.53 -0.17
CA PRO A 57 22.69 -4.30 -1.37
C PRO A 57 21.65 -5.39 -1.14
N ASP A 58 21.40 -5.82 0.11
CA ASP A 58 20.35 -6.77 0.45
C ASP A 58 18.97 -6.12 0.56
N TRP A 59 18.89 -4.78 0.61
CA TRP A 59 17.65 -4.03 0.76
C TRP A 59 17.00 -3.76 -0.60
N ILE A 60 15.70 -3.47 -0.59
CA ILE A 60 14.95 -3.12 -1.79
C ILE A 60 14.63 -1.63 -1.74
N SER A 61 15.18 -0.86 -2.65
CA SER A 61 14.94 0.58 -2.71
C SER A 61 13.52 0.92 -3.17
N SER A 62 13.02 2.07 -2.75
CA SER A 62 11.76 2.62 -3.25
C SER A 62 11.73 2.73 -4.77
N ALA A 63 12.85 3.09 -5.40
CA ALA A 63 12.97 3.17 -6.85
C ALA A 63 12.81 1.81 -7.56
N GLU A 64 13.33 0.72 -6.99
CA GLU A 64 13.15 -0.63 -7.52
C GLU A 64 11.70 -1.10 -7.40
N ILE A 65 11.05 -0.82 -6.25
CA ILE A 65 9.63 -1.11 -6.06
C ILE A 65 8.79 -0.34 -7.10
N MET A 66 9.00 0.97 -7.22
CA MET A 66 8.26 1.80 -8.18
C MET A 66 8.49 1.34 -9.62
N THR A 67 9.73 0.95 -9.98
CA THR A 67 10.05 0.41 -11.32
C THR A 67 9.29 -0.90 -11.57
N SER A 68 9.27 -1.80 -10.60
CA SER A 68 8.55 -3.08 -10.69
C SER A 68 7.04 -2.86 -10.82
N LEU A 69 6.46 -1.96 -10.01
CA LEU A 69 5.03 -1.63 -10.08
C LEU A 69 4.65 -0.95 -11.40
N LYS A 70 5.55 -0.16 -11.98
CA LYS A 70 5.33 0.48 -13.29
C LYS A 70 5.22 -0.54 -14.42
N ALA A 71 5.93 -1.65 -14.33
CA ALA A 71 5.91 -2.73 -15.31
C ALA A 71 4.61 -3.56 -15.26
N ILE A 72 3.85 -3.51 -14.16
CA ILE A 72 2.59 -4.25 -14.01
C ILE A 72 1.50 -3.63 -14.90
N PRO A 73 0.94 -4.36 -15.89
CA PRO A 73 -0.01 -3.81 -16.86
C PRO A 73 -1.42 -3.58 -16.31
N SER A 74 -1.76 -4.14 -15.14
CA SER A 74 -3.08 -3.99 -14.50
C SER A 74 -3.56 -2.54 -14.51
N ARG A 75 -4.84 -2.32 -14.81
CA ARG A 75 -5.44 -0.98 -14.78
C ARG A 75 -5.60 -0.44 -13.36
N HIS A 76 -5.89 -1.31 -12.40
CA HIS A 76 -6.08 -0.95 -10.99
C HIS A 76 -5.00 -1.58 -10.12
N LEU A 77 -4.16 -0.73 -9.54
CA LEU A 77 -3.08 -1.13 -8.64
C LEU A 77 -3.18 -0.36 -7.34
N LEU A 78 -3.16 -1.08 -6.22
CA LEU A 78 -3.05 -0.54 -4.88
C LEU A 78 -1.79 -1.09 -4.21
N LEU A 79 -0.94 -0.19 -3.74
CA LEU A 79 0.15 -0.49 -2.83
C LEU A 79 -0.29 -0.17 -1.40
N VAL A 80 -0.19 -1.14 -0.50
CA VAL A 80 -0.36 -0.92 0.95
C VAL A 80 0.97 -1.24 1.62
N ALA A 81 1.57 -0.26 2.28
CA ALA A 81 2.86 -0.41 2.93
C ALA A 81 2.75 -0.15 4.44
N ASP A 82 2.75 -1.24 5.20
CA ASP A 82 2.79 -1.22 6.66
C ASP A 82 4.24 -1.37 7.14
N SER A 83 4.97 -0.26 7.08
CA SER A 83 6.39 -0.20 7.42
C SER A 83 6.81 1.21 7.83
N CYS A 84 7.88 1.31 8.65
CA CYS A 84 8.50 2.59 8.99
C CYS A 84 8.92 3.36 7.73
N TYR A 85 8.78 4.68 7.75
CA TYR A 85 9.19 5.58 6.67
C TYR A 85 8.53 5.30 5.30
N SER A 86 7.38 4.65 5.29
CA SER A 86 6.67 4.31 4.05
C SER A 86 6.11 5.54 3.32
N GLY A 87 5.84 6.64 4.02
CA GLY A 87 5.38 7.90 3.41
C GLY A 87 6.35 8.51 2.41
N LYS A 88 7.66 8.23 2.52
CA LYS A 88 8.64 8.67 1.52
C LYS A 88 8.53 7.97 0.17
N LEU A 89 7.76 6.89 0.08
CA LEU A 89 7.38 6.28 -1.21
C LEU A 89 6.40 7.16 -1.99
N LEU A 90 5.78 8.15 -1.32
CA LEU A 90 4.61 8.85 -1.82
C LEU A 90 4.87 10.33 -2.03
N ARG A 91 4.43 10.84 -3.18
CA ARG A 91 4.25 12.26 -3.45
C ARG A 91 2.87 12.41 -4.10
N GLY A 92 1.86 12.85 -3.35
CA GLY A 92 0.52 12.92 -3.90
C GLY A 92 -0.48 13.72 -3.07
N ALA A 93 -1.67 13.91 -3.63
CA ALA A 93 -2.77 14.64 -3.01
C ALA A 93 -3.55 13.75 -2.06
N ALA A 94 -4.13 14.35 -1.03
CA ALA A 94 -5.04 13.69 -0.11
C ALA A 94 -6.33 13.23 -0.83
N PRO A 95 -6.97 12.13 -0.37
CA PRO A 95 -8.23 11.65 -0.91
C PRO A 95 -9.37 12.63 -0.65
N THR A 96 -10.42 12.54 -1.47
CA THR A 96 -11.67 13.29 -1.29
C THR A 96 -12.48 12.68 -0.14
N GLU A 97 -13.03 13.51 0.73
CA GLU A 97 -13.89 13.08 1.83
C GLU A 97 -15.27 12.60 1.33
N GLY A 98 -15.84 11.61 2.01
CA GLY A 98 -17.21 11.15 1.83
C GLY A 98 -17.35 9.77 1.19
N ASN A 99 -18.54 9.17 1.34
CA ASN A 99 -18.89 7.90 0.70
C ASN A 99 -19.53 8.18 -0.67
N PRO A 100 -18.85 7.90 -1.79
CA PRO A 100 -19.32 8.27 -3.10
C PRO A 100 -20.49 7.40 -3.56
N GLY A 101 -21.51 8.01 -4.15
CA GLY A 101 -22.60 7.27 -4.79
C GLY A 101 -22.16 6.42 -5.99
N VAL A 102 -22.99 5.46 -6.41
CA VAL A 102 -22.72 4.47 -7.45
C VAL A 102 -22.13 5.08 -8.75
N ALA A 103 -22.68 6.20 -9.21
CA ALA A 103 -22.18 6.86 -10.43
C ALA A 103 -20.73 7.37 -10.29
N VAL A 104 -20.33 7.80 -9.08
CA VAL A 104 -18.96 8.22 -8.80
C VAL A 104 -18.05 7.02 -8.77
N ILE A 105 -18.45 5.92 -8.12
CA ILE A 105 -17.71 4.66 -8.07
C ILE A 105 -17.45 4.13 -9.48
N GLN A 106 -18.48 4.10 -10.35
CA GLN A 106 -18.33 3.68 -11.75
C GLN A 106 -17.33 4.55 -12.51
N ARG A 107 -17.36 5.87 -12.32
CA ARG A 107 -16.40 6.79 -12.94
C ARG A 107 -14.98 6.56 -12.44
N LEU A 108 -14.78 6.35 -11.12
CA LEU A 108 -13.47 6.04 -10.56
C LEU A 108 -12.94 4.71 -11.09
N PHE A 109 -13.80 3.71 -11.18
CA PHE A 109 -13.48 2.38 -11.71
C PHE A 109 -13.14 2.40 -13.22
N SER A 110 -13.73 3.31 -14.00
CA SER A 110 -13.45 3.41 -15.43
C SER A 110 -12.08 3.97 -15.77
N LYS A 111 -11.40 4.61 -14.80
CA LYS A 111 -10.10 5.25 -14.97
C LYS A 111 -8.97 4.38 -14.43
N LYS A 112 -7.74 4.66 -14.88
CA LYS A 112 -6.56 3.98 -14.37
C LYS A 112 -6.26 4.43 -12.94
N ALA A 113 -6.20 3.47 -12.01
CA ALA A 113 -5.85 3.68 -10.62
C ALA A 113 -4.44 3.17 -10.34
N ARG A 114 -3.60 4.03 -9.83
CA ARG A 114 -2.27 3.75 -9.28
C ARG A 114 -2.18 4.50 -7.98
N VAL A 115 -2.55 3.84 -6.89
CA VAL A 115 -2.69 4.49 -5.58
C VAL A 115 -1.91 3.72 -4.52
N ALA A 116 -1.52 4.41 -3.47
CA ALA A 116 -0.83 3.81 -2.35
C ALA A 116 -1.39 4.31 -1.02
N ILE A 117 -1.40 3.40 -0.04
CA ILE A 117 -1.71 3.66 1.36
C ILE A 117 -0.50 3.24 2.18
N THR A 118 -0.05 4.09 3.10
CA THR A 118 1.06 3.80 3.99
C THR A 118 0.65 3.96 5.45
N SER A 119 1.23 3.15 6.33
CA SER A 119 0.92 3.16 7.76
C SER A 119 1.42 4.39 8.50
N GLY A 120 2.39 5.12 7.95
CA GLY A 120 2.94 6.34 8.52
C GLY A 120 3.75 7.14 7.51
N GLY A 121 4.15 8.35 7.90
CA GLY A 121 5.04 9.21 7.14
C GLY A 121 6.51 8.87 7.39
N ASP A 122 7.21 9.81 8.03
CA ASP A 122 8.63 9.69 8.41
C ASP A 122 8.82 9.13 9.84
N GLU A 123 7.72 8.74 10.51
CA GLU A 123 7.73 8.22 11.87
C GLU A 123 7.94 6.69 11.89
N PRO A 124 8.51 6.16 12.98
CA PRO A 124 8.50 4.72 13.23
C PRO A 124 7.07 4.21 13.40
N VAL A 125 6.74 3.10 12.76
CA VAL A 125 5.45 2.42 12.95
C VAL A 125 5.41 1.80 14.36
N GLN A 126 4.33 2.04 15.08
CA GLN A 126 4.11 1.39 16.36
C GLN A 126 3.58 -0.03 16.13
N ASP A 127 4.35 -1.00 16.65
CA ASP A 127 3.84 -2.35 16.84
C ASP A 127 2.67 -2.32 17.82
N ALA A 128 1.78 -3.32 17.73
CA ALA A 128 0.60 -3.38 18.57
C ALA A 128 0.94 -3.16 20.04
N SER A 129 0.41 -2.10 20.63
CA SER A 129 0.45 -1.90 22.06
C SER A 129 -0.30 -3.06 22.73
N SER A 130 0.36 -3.77 23.64
CA SER A 130 -0.23 -4.83 24.48
C SER A 130 -0.59 -6.18 23.80
N GLY A 131 0.35 -6.83 23.11
CA GLY A 131 0.28 -8.28 22.82
C GLY A 131 -0.57 -8.68 21.61
N GLY A 132 -0.94 -7.76 20.74
CA GLY A 132 -1.59 -8.06 19.46
C GLY A 132 -0.62 -8.66 18.42
N GLN A 133 -1.15 -9.53 17.55
CA GLN A 133 -0.36 -10.17 16.48
C GLN A 133 -0.11 -9.26 15.26
N HIS A 134 -0.81 -8.12 15.17
CA HIS A 134 -0.80 -7.20 14.04
C HIS A 134 -0.56 -5.76 14.49
N SER A 135 -0.03 -4.92 13.61
CA SER A 135 0.11 -3.49 13.86
C SER A 135 -1.27 -2.80 14.04
N VAL A 136 -1.28 -1.62 14.66
CA VAL A 136 -2.50 -0.79 14.76
C VAL A 136 -3.07 -0.52 13.37
N PHE A 137 -2.19 -0.20 12.40
CA PHE A 137 -2.59 0.03 11.00
C PHE A 137 -3.20 -1.23 10.36
N ALA A 138 -2.57 -2.40 10.50
CA ALA A 138 -3.08 -3.65 9.93
C ALA A 138 -4.47 -4.01 10.48
N ASN A 139 -4.68 -3.83 11.79
CA ASN A 139 -5.98 -4.05 12.43
C ASN A 139 -7.04 -3.06 11.91
N ALA A 140 -6.70 -1.77 11.81
CA ALA A 140 -7.59 -0.75 11.28
C ALA A 140 -7.95 -1.01 9.81
N PHE A 141 -6.96 -1.39 8.98
CA PHE A 141 -7.18 -1.71 7.57
C PHE A 141 -8.08 -2.94 7.38
N ALA A 142 -7.81 -4.03 8.14
CA ALA A 142 -8.65 -5.23 8.09
C ALA A 142 -10.10 -4.94 8.53
N ARG A 143 -10.29 -4.13 9.59
CA ARG A 143 -11.61 -3.71 10.07
C ARG A 143 -12.34 -2.89 9.01
N ALA A 144 -11.72 -1.87 8.44
CA ALA A 144 -12.34 -1.04 7.40
C ALA A 144 -12.79 -1.86 6.17
N LEU A 145 -12.02 -2.89 5.80
CA LEU A 145 -12.43 -3.82 4.73
C LEU A 145 -13.60 -4.73 5.14
N THR A 146 -13.65 -5.15 6.41
CA THR A 146 -14.72 -6.04 6.91
C THR A 146 -16.04 -5.27 7.07
N ASP A 147 -15.97 -4.01 7.47
CA ASP A 147 -17.14 -3.16 7.73
C ASP A 147 -17.71 -2.55 6.43
N ALA A 148 -17.08 -2.77 5.28
CA ALA A 148 -17.56 -2.30 3.99
C ALA A 148 -18.75 -3.10 3.46
N ASP A 149 -19.92 -2.46 3.36
CA ASP A 149 -21.18 -3.12 2.96
C ASP A 149 -21.38 -3.26 1.44
N GLY A 150 -20.47 -2.74 0.61
CA GLY A 150 -20.59 -2.74 -0.85
C GLY A 150 -19.30 -2.34 -1.55
N PRO A 151 -19.36 -2.07 -2.86
CA PRO A 151 -18.20 -1.58 -3.60
C PRO A 151 -17.65 -0.29 -2.99
N THR A 152 -16.44 -0.34 -2.43
CA THR A 152 -15.84 0.74 -1.64
C THR A 152 -14.49 1.16 -2.23
N PRO A 153 -14.30 2.44 -2.57
CA PRO A 153 -13.01 2.96 -3.02
C PRO A 153 -11.93 2.87 -1.93
N SER A 154 -10.68 2.65 -2.34
CA SER A 154 -9.56 2.62 -1.40
C SER A 154 -9.35 3.95 -0.66
N SER A 155 -9.75 5.06 -1.25
CA SER A 155 -9.78 6.36 -0.58
C SER A 155 -10.76 6.43 0.59
N THR A 156 -11.92 5.77 0.48
CA THR A 156 -12.88 5.63 1.60
C THR A 156 -12.31 4.74 2.70
N ILE A 157 -11.79 3.57 2.33
CA ILE A 157 -11.10 2.67 3.29
C ILE A 157 -9.97 3.41 4.01
N PHE A 158 -9.20 4.23 3.29
CA PHE A 158 -8.13 5.03 3.90
C PHE A 158 -8.66 6.02 4.95
N ASN A 159 -9.78 6.70 4.70
CA ASN A 159 -10.35 7.65 5.67
C ASN A 159 -10.74 6.96 6.99
N ASP A 160 -11.31 5.76 6.91
CA ASP A 160 -11.65 4.95 8.08
C ASP A 160 -10.39 4.50 8.83
N VAL A 161 -9.37 4.07 8.09
CA VAL A 161 -8.05 3.71 8.66
C VAL A 161 -7.38 4.90 9.34
N LEU A 162 -7.36 6.06 8.68
CA LEU A 162 -6.78 7.28 9.22
C LEU A 162 -7.45 7.69 10.53
N GLY A 163 -8.79 7.64 10.57
CA GLY A 163 -9.56 7.93 11.78
C GLY A 163 -9.22 6.98 12.93
N ALA A 164 -9.19 5.67 12.66
CA ALA A 164 -8.89 4.66 13.67
C ALA A 164 -7.44 4.76 14.19
N VAL A 165 -6.46 4.85 13.29
CA VAL A 165 -5.03 4.92 13.66
C VAL A 165 -4.71 6.20 14.44
N SER A 166 -5.28 7.34 14.06
CA SER A 166 -5.07 8.62 14.75
C SER A 166 -5.54 8.63 16.20
N LEU A 167 -6.44 7.73 16.57
CA LEU A 167 -6.92 7.58 17.96
C LEU A 167 -6.04 6.64 18.80
N GLU A 168 -5.33 5.71 18.17
CA GLU A 168 -4.62 4.62 18.85
C GLU A 168 -3.09 4.73 18.79
N ALA A 169 -2.57 5.49 17.81
CA ALA A 169 -1.13 5.61 17.55
C ALA A 169 -0.72 7.03 17.20
N SER A 170 0.58 7.33 17.37
CA SER A 170 1.16 8.63 16.98
C SER A 170 1.52 8.73 15.50
N GLN A 171 1.45 7.63 14.77
CA GLN A 171 1.73 7.59 13.33
C GLN A 171 0.55 8.15 12.53
N THR A 172 0.85 8.78 11.40
CA THR A 172 -0.15 9.37 10.51
C THR A 172 -0.16 8.64 9.17
N PRO A 173 -1.12 7.73 8.91
CA PRO A 173 -1.27 7.10 7.61
C PRO A 173 -1.35 8.10 6.47
N GLN A 174 -0.85 7.73 5.31
CA GLN A 174 -0.87 8.59 4.13
C GLN A 174 -1.49 7.86 2.93
N TYR A 175 -2.17 8.63 2.08
CA TYR A 175 -2.71 8.20 0.80
C TYR A 175 -2.08 9.01 -0.32
N ALA A 176 -1.75 8.38 -1.44
CA ALA A 176 -1.22 9.10 -2.57
C ALA A 176 -1.52 8.47 -3.92
N ASP A 177 -1.67 9.36 -4.91
CA ASP A 177 -1.69 9.02 -6.32
C ASP A 177 -0.26 8.79 -6.82
N MET A 178 0.01 7.63 -7.39
CA MET A 178 1.31 7.33 -8.00
C MET A 178 1.31 7.78 -9.47
N ARG A 179 1.39 9.09 -9.71
CA ARG A 179 1.31 9.69 -11.06
C ARG A 179 2.42 9.21 -11.99
N GLU A 180 3.60 8.97 -11.46
CA GLU A 180 4.74 8.44 -12.21
C GLU A 180 4.50 7.02 -12.76
N LEU A 181 3.55 6.30 -12.17
CA LEU A 181 3.07 5.00 -12.65
C LEU A 181 1.86 5.11 -13.61
N GLY A 182 1.46 6.33 -13.96
CA GLY A 182 0.37 6.59 -14.90
C GLY A 182 -1.02 6.58 -14.25
N HIS A 183 -1.13 7.00 -12.98
CA HIS A 183 -2.44 7.27 -12.37
C HIS A 183 -3.21 8.32 -13.17
N ASP A 184 -4.50 8.09 -13.42
CA ASP A 184 -5.38 8.96 -14.21
C ASP A 184 -6.71 9.25 -13.49
N GLY A 185 -6.63 9.50 -12.19
CA GLY A 185 -7.78 9.88 -11.37
C GLY A 185 -8.82 8.77 -11.17
N GLY A 186 -8.40 7.50 -11.28
CA GLY A 186 -9.19 6.34 -10.86
C GLY A 186 -9.02 6.05 -9.37
N ASP A 187 -9.72 5.04 -8.88
CA ASP A 187 -9.49 4.49 -7.55
C ASP A 187 -9.50 2.96 -7.59
N PHE A 188 -8.88 2.34 -6.61
CA PHE A 188 -8.94 0.90 -6.43
C PHE A 188 -10.24 0.57 -5.66
N ILE A 189 -11.13 -0.20 -6.28
CA ILE A 189 -12.43 -0.50 -5.68
C ILE A 189 -12.40 -1.89 -5.05
N PHE A 190 -12.64 -1.95 -3.75
CA PHE A 190 -12.89 -3.19 -3.05
C PHE A 190 -14.35 -3.60 -3.26
N VAL A 191 -14.57 -4.87 -3.56
CA VAL A 191 -15.91 -5.44 -3.70
C VAL A 191 -16.02 -6.59 -2.71
N PRO A 192 -17.01 -6.56 -1.78
CA PRO A 192 -17.23 -7.69 -0.88
C PRO A 192 -17.41 -8.98 -1.69
N GLY A 193 -16.74 -10.05 -1.27
CA GLY A 193 -16.99 -11.38 -1.84
C GLY A 193 -18.46 -11.77 -1.64
N ALA A 194 -19.07 -12.41 -2.62
CA ALA A 194 -20.35 -13.09 -2.38
C ALA A 194 -20.12 -14.07 -1.23
N GLY A 195 -20.76 -13.83 -0.09
CA GLY A 195 -20.62 -14.68 1.09
C GLY A 195 -20.88 -16.12 0.73
N GLN A 196 -19.90 -16.99 1.05
CA GLN A 196 -20.09 -18.45 1.02
C GLN A 196 -20.84 -18.87 2.28
#